data_bfc5e2d272e5f777f4fde52f5a2fa307
#
_entry.id   bfc5e2d272e5f777f4fde52f5a2fa307
#
_cell.length_a   1.000
_cell.length_b   1.000
_cell.length_c   1.000
_cell.angle_alpha   90.00
_cell.angle_beta   90.00
_cell.angle_gamma   90.00
#
_symmetry.space_group_name_H-M   'P 1'
#
loop_
_entity.id
_entity.type
_entity.pdbx_description
1 polymer ?
#
loop_
_entity_poly.entity_id
_entity_poly.type
_entity_poly.pdbx_seq_one_letter_code
_entity_poly.pdbx_strand_id
1 'polypeptide(L)'
;IYLQKIKNVMGVSSVHLMLRLPASIDLIKQKTIDTLDSFSESFNSFKVFTKRQNKSFNMTSPDINATIGDLIRIKFNKIVSLKNPDLEFRIEIIDDFALIGFEKLKGYGGLPIGTGEKALSLISSGIDSPVASFKMLKRGVQLSYIHFHSAPATGQESIDNVKKIIDRLSEFQSSKKLFLIPFLDVQKAIMSSAPNKYWVILFRRAMMKVSTIIAKNINAKVLVTGENVGQVASQTLSNIHVISDAADIPTLRPLIGYNKKDIINLATEIGTYETSILPYEDCCGFFVPKHPETKAKLDIIKDCEKNINIDFNRLCD
;
A
#
# COMPACT_ATOMS: atom_id res chain seq x y z
N ILE A 1 -19.50 -6.82 2.59
CA ILE A 1 -18.78 -5.88 3.50
C ILE A 1 -17.66 -6.63 4.24
N TYR A 2 -17.89 -7.74 4.96
CA TYR A 2 -16.87 -8.46 5.74
C TYR A 2 -15.74 -9.03 4.87
N LEU A 3 -16.04 -9.66 3.74
CA LEU A 3 -15.05 -10.25 2.83
C LEU A 3 -14.05 -9.20 2.32
N GLN A 4 -14.52 -8.00 1.98
CA GLN A 4 -13.65 -6.91 1.53
C GLN A 4 -12.72 -6.41 2.64
N LYS A 5 -13.18 -6.36 3.89
CA LYS A 5 -12.34 -6.01 5.04
C LYS A 5 -11.25 -7.05 5.30
N ILE A 6 -11.59 -8.36 5.22
CA ILE A 6 -10.62 -9.44 5.40
C ILE A 6 -9.56 -9.43 4.28
N LYS A 7 -9.96 -9.13 3.03
CA LYS A 7 -9.03 -8.97 1.90
C LYS A 7 -7.93 -7.92 2.19
N ASN A 8 -8.27 -6.85 2.91
CA ASN A 8 -7.35 -5.75 3.22
C ASN A 8 -6.38 -6.09 4.37
N VAL A 9 -6.58 -7.20 5.08
CA VAL A 9 -5.66 -7.62 6.15
C VAL A 9 -4.35 -8.10 5.53
N MET A 10 -3.25 -7.41 5.85
CA MET A 10 -1.93 -7.79 5.38
C MET A 10 -1.53 -9.19 5.89
N GLY A 11 -0.96 -10.01 5.02
CA GLY A 11 -0.68 -11.43 5.27
C GLY A 11 -1.75 -12.37 4.71
N VAL A 12 -2.97 -11.90 4.47
CA VAL A 12 -4.02 -12.70 3.84
C VAL A 12 -3.83 -12.75 2.32
N SER A 13 -3.53 -13.92 1.77
CA SER A 13 -3.31 -14.14 0.33
C SER A 13 -4.60 -14.41 -0.43
N SER A 14 -5.57 -15.06 0.22
CA SER A 14 -6.90 -15.31 -0.35
C SER A 14 -7.93 -15.59 0.75
N VAL A 15 -9.17 -15.25 0.44
CA VAL A 15 -10.35 -15.54 1.27
C VAL A 15 -11.31 -16.35 0.45
N HIS A 16 -11.82 -17.44 1.01
CA HIS A 16 -12.81 -18.29 0.35
C HIS A 16 -14.12 -18.25 1.14
N LEU A 17 -15.22 -17.95 0.45
CA LEU A 17 -16.56 -18.14 1.02
C LEU A 17 -16.98 -19.59 0.81
N MET A 18 -17.24 -20.30 1.89
CA MET A 18 -17.57 -21.73 1.85
C MET A 18 -18.77 -22.06 2.72
N LEU A 19 -19.61 -22.97 2.24
CA LEU A 19 -20.72 -23.54 2.99
C LEU A 19 -20.20 -24.70 3.84
N ARG A 20 -20.52 -24.69 5.14
CA ARG A 20 -20.25 -25.80 6.06
C ARG A 20 -21.42 -26.78 6.07
N LEU A 21 -21.12 -28.08 5.94
CA LEU A 21 -22.08 -29.17 5.99
C LEU A 21 -21.46 -30.42 6.62
N PRO A 22 -22.27 -31.43 7.09
CA PRO A 22 -21.74 -32.71 7.51
C PRO A 22 -20.91 -33.39 6.44
N ALA A 23 -19.83 -34.12 6.81
CA ALA A 23 -18.96 -34.82 5.88
C ALA A 23 -19.67 -36.07 5.29
N SER A 24 -20.58 -35.84 4.35
CA SER A 24 -21.30 -36.86 3.61
C SER A 24 -21.21 -36.58 2.12
N ILE A 25 -20.82 -37.59 1.32
CA ILE A 25 -20.69 -37.42 -0.14
C ILE A 25 -22.02 -37.05 -0.79
N ASP A 26 -23.14 -37.59 -0.29
CA ASP A 26 -24.45 -37.31 -0.86
C ASP A 26 -24.90 -35.87 -0.56
N LEU A 27 -24.62 -35.37 0.65
CA LEU A 27 -24.86 -33.96 0.97
C LEU A 27 -23.95 -33.05 0.19
N ILE A 28 -22.68 -33.41 -0.01
CA ILE A 28 -21.75 -32.65 -0.87
C ILE A 28 -22.28 -32.57 -2.28
N LYS A 29 -22.73 -33.67 -2.90
CA LYS A 29 -23.34 -33.71 -4.23
C LYS A 29 -24.53 -32.76 -4.34
N GLN A 30 -25.50 -32.92 -3.42
CA GLN A 30 -26.71 -32.09 -3.41
C GLN A 30 -26.38 -30.62 -3.27
N LYS A 31 -25.55 -30.25 -2.29
CA LYS A 31 -25.21 -28.86 -2.02
C LYS A 31 -24.30 -28.24 -3.09
N THR A 32 -23.52 -29.06 -3.80
CA THR A 32 -22.78 -28.59 -4.98
C THR A 32 -23.75 -28.08 -6.05
N ILE A 33 -24.83 -28.84 -6.33
CA ILE A 33 -25.85 -28.43 -7.28
C ILE A 33 -26.54 -27.16 -6.80
N ASP A 34 -27.06 -27.14 -5.57
CA ASP A 34 -27.77 -25.98 -5.00
C ASP A 34 -26.92 -24.70 -5.07
N THR A 35 -25.62 -24.81 -4.76
CA THR A 35 -24.68 -23.69 -4.76
C THR A 35 -24.41 -23.17 -6.15
N LEU A 36 -24.24 -24.06 -7.15
CA LEU A 36 -23.98 -23.68 -8.53
C LEU A 36 -25.24 -23.21 -9.25
N ASP A 37 -26.42 -23.75 -8.93
CA ASP A 37 -27.72 -23.26 -9.46
C ASP A 37 -27.99 -21.81 -9.01
N SER A 38 -27.54 -21.43 -7.81
CA SER A 38 -27.67 -20.07 -7.27
C SER A 38 -26.62 -19.09 -7.82
N PHE A 39 -25.61 -19.58 -8.54
CA PHE A 39 -24.54 -18.75 -9.07
C PHE A 39 -24.98 -18.01 -10.34
N SER A 40 -24.99 -16.68 -10.27
CA SER A 40 -25.52 -15.81 -11.34
C SER A 40 -24.54 -15.57 -12.48
N GLU A 41 -23.23 -15.84 -12.29
CA GLU A 41 -22.22 -15.61 -13.32
C GLU A 41 -22.08 -16.84 -14.22
N SER A 42 -21.82 -16.61 -15.52
CA SER A 42 -21.59 -17.70 -16.47
C SER A 42 -20.13 -18.16 -16.41
N PHE A 43 -19.91 -19.48 -16.38
CA PHE A 43 -18.60 -20.09 -16.57
C PHE A 43 -18.68 -21.17 -17.65
N ASN A 44 -17.61 -21.43 -18.38
CA ASN A 44 -17.55 -22.44 -19.42
C ASN A 44 -16.73 -23.66 -19.00
N SER A 45 -15.70 -23.41 -18.19
CA SER A 45 -14.78 -24.44 -17.72
C SER A 45 -14.63 -24.42 -16.20
N PHE A 46 -14.38 -25.57 -15.63
CA PHE A 46 -14.21 -25.71 -14.18
C PHE A 46 -13.20 -26.79 -13.82
N LYS A 47 -12.76 -26.77 -12.57
CA LYS A 47 -12.12 -27.91 -11.89
C LYS A 47 -12.69 -28.09 -10.48
N VAL A 48 -12.66 -29.29 -10.02
CA VAL A 48 -12.90 -29.62 -8.58
C VAL A 48 -11.56 -29.82 -7.91
N PHE A 49 -11.38 -29.20 -6.76
CA PHE A 49 -10.19 -29.35 -5.91
C PHE A 49 -10.59 -29.78 -4.52
N THR A 50 -10.25 -31.03 -4.14
CA THR A 50 -10.55 -31.57 -2.82
C THR A 50 -9.30 -31.69 -1.97
N LYS A 51 -9.35 -31.13 -0.75
CA LYS A 51 -8.37 -31.34 0.32
C LYS A 51 -9.01 -32.11 1.46
N ARG A 52 -8.41 -33.23 1.85
CA ARG A 52 -8.85 -33.98 3.02
C ARG A 52 -7.85 -33.86 4.16
N GLN A 53 -8.28 -33.34 5.29
CA GLN A 53 -7.55 -33.42 6.55
C GLN A 53 -7.91 -34.74 7.26
N ASN A 54 -9.18 -35.11 7.25
CA ASN A 54 -9.63 -36.44 7.73
C ASN A 54 -9.39 -37.52 6.66
N LYS A 55 -8.39 -38.38 6.87
CA LYS A 55 -8.05 -39.49 5.98
C LYS A 55 -8.99 -40.72 6.12
N SER A 56 -9.80 -40.80 7.18
CA SER A 56 -10.79 -41.88 7.38
C SER A 56 -12.06 -41.70 6.57
N PHE A 57 -12.25 -40.58 5.86
CA PHE A 57 -13.38 -40.42 4.95
C PHE A 57 -13.32 -41.47 3.82
N ASN A 58 -14.45 -42.12 3.51
CA ASN A 58 -14.56 -43.33 2.66
C ASN A 58 -14.05 -43.15 1.21
N MET A 59 -13.78 -41.93 0.73
CA MET A 59 -13.32 -41.66 -0.64
C MET A 59 -11.99 -40.89 -0.61
N THR A 60 -11.13 -41.15 -1.58
CA THR A 60 -9.90 -40.35 -1.77
C THR A 60 -10.21 -39.00 -2.39
N SER A 61 -9.30 -38.02 -2.27
CA SER A 61 -9.49 -36.69 -2.93
C SER A 61 -9.66 -36.81 -4.45
N PRO A 62 -8.91 -37.65 -5.17
CA PRO A 62 -9.15 -37.87 -6.60
C PRO A 62 -10.56 -38.46 -6.89
N ASP A 63 -11.05 -39.41 -6.08
CA ASP A 63 -12.38 -40.00 -6.28
C ASP A 63 -13.49 -38.96 -6.08
N ILE A 64 -13.34 -38.10 -5.08
CA ILE A 64 -14.29 -37.02 -4.83
C ILE A 64 -14.24 -36.01 -6.00
N ASN A 65 -13.02 -35.65 -6.48
CA ASN A 65 -12.89 -34.77 -7.63
C ASN A 65 -13.57 -35.34 -8.89
N ALA A 66 -13.41 -36.65 -9.15
CA ALA A 66 -14.06 -37.32 -10.27
C ALA A 66 -15.59 -37.34 -10.13
N THR A 67 -16.07 -37.73 -8.94
CA THR A 67 -17.50 -37.85 -8.65
C THR A 67 -18.25 -36.51 -8.76
N ILE A 68 -17.68 -35.48 -8.14
CA ILE A 68 -18.28 -34.13 -8.18
C ILE A 68 -18.04 -33.47 -9.53
N GLY A 69 -16.89 -33.73 -10.17
CA GLY A 69 -16.59 -33.25 -11.51
C GLY A 69 -17.56 -33.75 -12.54
N ASP A 70 -17.86 -35.07 -12.53
CA ASP A 70 -18.88 -35.67 -13.43
C ASP A 70 -20.27 -35.10 -13.16
N LEU A 71 -20.65 -34.92 -11.91
CA LEU A 71 -21.91 -34.30 -11.53
C LEU A 71 -22.07 -32.90 -12.14
N ILE A 72 -21.05 -32.06 -11.99
CA ILE A 72 -21.06 -30.69 -12.55
C ILE A 72 -21.05 -30.72 -14.07
N ARG A 73 -20.21 -31.58 -14.68
CA ARG A 73 -20.11 -31.74 -16.14
C ARG A 73 -21.45 -32.10 -16.77
N ILE A 74 -22.15 -33.07 -16.21
CA ILE A 74 -23.42 -33.57 -16.72
C ILE A 74 -24.56 -32.58 -16.48
N LYS A 75 -24.69 -32.09 -15.23
CA LYS A 75 -25.82 -31.23 -14.82
C LYS A 75 -25.77 -29.85 -15.50
N PHE A 76 -24.57 -29.25 -15.58
CA PHE A 76 -24.39 -27.87 -16.08
C PHE A 76 -23.84 -27.83 -17.53
N ASN A 77 -23.54 -28.96 -18.15
CA ASN A 77 -22.93 -29.04 -19.49
C ASN A 77 -21.65 -28.20 -19.61
N LYS A 78 -20.72 -28.37 -18.66
CA LYS A 78 -19.47 -27.60 -18.58
C LYS A 78 -18.24 -28.49 -18.84
N ILE A 79 -17.13 -27.84 -19.25
CA ILE A 79 -15.87 -28.51 -19.62
C ILE A 79 -14.93 -28.55 -18.42
N VAL A 80 -14.30 -29.69 -18.17
CA VAL A 80 -13.26 -29.82 -17.15
C VAL A 80 -11.94 -29.22 -17.68
N SER A 81 -11.36 -28.25 -16.95
CA SER A 81 -10.07 -27.64 -17.26
C SER A 81 -9.20 -27.62 -16.00
N LEU A 82 -8.17 -28.46 -15.95
CA LEU A 82 -7.32 -28.60 -14.76
C LEU A 82 -6.31 -27.46 -14.60
N LYS A 83 -5.88 -26.82 -15.71
CA LYS A 83 -4.83 -25.77 -15.66
C LYS A 83 -5.39 -24.37 -15.48
N ASN A 84 -6.35 -23.98 -16.32
CA ASN A 84 -6.92 -22.63 -16.33
C ASN A 84 -8.45 -22.70 -16.35
N PRO A 85 -9.12 -23.13 -15.26
CA PRO A 85 -10.58 -23.15 -15.18
C PRO A 85 -11.12 -21.74 -14.97
N ASP A 86 -12.30 -21.44 -15.48
CA ASP A 86 -13.05 -20.24 -15.15
C ASP A 86 -13.53 -20.30 -13.70
N LEU A 87 -13.87 -21.52 -13.21
CA LEU A 87 -14.35 -21.76 -11.85
C LEU A 87 -13.60 -22.91 -11.19
N GLU A 88 -13.04 -22.67 -9.98
CA GLU A 88 -12.47 -23.71 -9.12
C GLU A 88 -13.46 -24.03 -7.98
N PHE A 89 -14.14 -25.17 -8.06
CA PHE A 89 -15.00 -25.66 -6.98
C PHE A 89 -14.14 -26.38 -5.95
N ARG A 90 -14.09 -25.82 -4.75
CA ARG A 90 -13.24 -26.31 -3.65
C ARG A 90 -14.05 -27.10 -2.63
N ILE A 91 -13.50 -28.23 -2.19
CA ILE A 91 -14.04 -29.09 -1.15
C ILE A 91 -12.94 -29.31 -0.12
N GLU A 92 -13.21 -29.03 1.15
CA GLU A 92 -12.30 -29.36 2.24
C GLU A 92 -13.04 -30.25 3.26
N ILE A 93 -12.53 -31.44 3.51
CA ILE A 93 -13.09 -32.39 4.50
C ILE A 93 -12.23 -32.34 5.75
N ILE A 94 -12.86 -31.91 6.85
CA ILE A 94 -12.21 -31.64 8.14
C ILE A 94 -13.05 -32.39 9.19
N ASP A 95 -12.44 -33.40 9.85
CA ASP A 95 -13.10 -34.23 10.85
C ASP A 95 -14.49 -34.75 10.40
N ASP A 96 -15.56 -34.25 10.99
CA ASP A 96 -16.95 -34.65 10.76
C ASP A 96 -17.74 -33.74 9.81
N PHE A 97 -17.08 -32.69 9.29
CA PHE A 97 -17.72 -31.72 8.38
C PHE A 97 -16.94 -31.49 7.09
N ALA A 98 -17.62 -31.00 6.09
CA ALA A 98 -17.04 -30.52 4.84
C ALA A 98 -17.32 -29.03 4.66
N LEU A 99 -16.38 -28.34 4.03
CA LEU A 99 -16.53 -26.99 3.51
C LEU A 99 -16.54 -27.06 1.99
N ILE A 100 -17.55 -26.47 1.35
CA ILE A 100 -17.66 -26.42 -0.11
C ILE A 100 -17.88 -25.00 -0.60
N GLY A 101 -17.32 -24.62 -1.74
CA GLY A 101 -17.51 -23.33 -2.34
C GLY A 101 -16.58 -23.08 -3.53
N PHE A 102 -16.79 -21.96 -4.22
CA PHE A 102 -16.00 -21.58 -5.39
C PHE A 102 -15.57 -20.10 -5.35
N GLU A 103 -16.18 -19.27 -4.51
CA GLU A 103 -15.81 -17.86 -4.42
C GLU A 103 -14.43 -17.70 -3.77
N LYS A 104 -13.55 -17.04 -4.48
CA LYS A 104 -12.20 -16.73 -4.03
C LYS A 104 -11.89 -15.27 -4.24
N LEU A 105 -11.72 -14.54 -3.15
CA LEU A 105 -11.21 -13.17 -3.17
C LEU A 105 -9.70 -13.19 -2.96
N LYS A 106 -8.97 -12.59 -3.89
CA LYS A 106 -7.52 -12.40 -3.76
C LYS A 106 -7.24 -11.30 -2.74
N GLY A 107 -6.54 -11.64 -1.67
CA GLY A 107 -6.00 -10.68 -0.71
C GLY A 107 -4.69 -10.06 -1.19
N TYR A 108 -4.22 -9.04 -0.47
CA TYR A 108 -2.96 -8.37 -0.81
C TYR A 108 -1.72 -9.20 -0.45
N GLY A 109 -1.87 -10.23 0.41
CA GLY A 109 -0.75 -11.04 0.88
C GLY A 109 0.23 -10.23 1.73
N GLY A 110 1.52 -10.52 1.60
CA GLY A 110 2.57 -9.84 2.36
C GLY A 110 2.75 -10.42 3.76
N LEU A 111 3.08 -9.57 4.73
CA LEU A 111 3.33 -9.92 6.13
C LEU A 111 2.34 -9.19 7.04
N PRO A 112 1.93 -9.78 8.17
CA PRO A 112 1.08 -9.10 9.15
C PRO A 112 1.73 -7.80 9.65
N ILE A 113 0.91 -6.75 9.82
CA ILE A 113 1.37 -5.46 10.31
C ILE A 113 1.98 -5.61 11.71
N GLY A 114 3.12 -4.96 11.92
CA GLY A 114 3.89 -5.01 13.18
C GLY A 114 5.07 -5.99 13.16
N THR A 115 5.12 -6.91 12.18
CA THR A 115 6.27 -7.83 12.03
C THR A 115 7.52 -7.13 11.47
N GLY A 116 7.36 -6.00 10.78
CA GLY A 116 8.43 -5.20 10.16
C GLY A 116 8.81 -3.94 10.93
N GLU A 117 8.54 -3.88 12.23
CA GLU A 117 8.80 -2.72 13.10
C GLU A 117 8.06 -1.45 12.67
N LYS A 118 8.52 -0.27 13.14
CA LYS A 118 7.90 1.03 12.89
C LYS A 118 8.70 1.88 11.91
N ALA A 119 8.00 2.60 11.04
CA ALA A 119 8.59 3.62 10.17
C ALA A 119 7.74 4.91 10.16
N LEU A 120 8.38 6.03 9.81
CA LEU A 120 7.71 7.30 9.55
C LEU A 120 7.68 7.56 8.06
N SER A 121 6.48 7.63 7.48
CA SER A 121 6.30 7.89 6.06
C SER A 121 6.02 9.38 5.80
N LEU A 122 6.84 10.01 4.95
CA LEU A 122 6.61 11.34 4.45
C LEU A 122 5.50 11.25 3.41
N ILE A 123 4.30 11.72 3.79
CA ILE A 123 3.08 11.62 2.98
C ILE A 123 2.72 12.97 2.38
N SER A 124 2.39 12.97 1.09
CA SER A 124 1.81 14.11 0.37
C SER A 124 0.46 13.69 -0.22
N SER A 125 -0.29 14.65 -0.73
CA SER A 125 -1.53 14.38 -1.47
C SER A 125 -1.30 13.85 -2.89
N GLY A 126 -0.04 13.76 -3.36
CA GLY A 126 0.30 13.18 -4.66
C GLY A 126 0.22 11.64 -4.70
N ILE A 127 0.31 11.09 -5.91
CA ILE A 127 0.08 9.66 -6.19
C ILE A 127 1.16 8.75 -5.55
N ASP A 128 2.43 9.21 -5.48
CA ASP A 128 3.56 8.34 -5.21
C ASP A 128 3.70 7.96 -3.72
N SER A 129 3.56 8.92 -2.81
CA SER A 129 3.79 8.67 -1.38
C SER A 129 2.78 7.71 -0.73
N PRO A 130 1.47 7.70 -1.10
CA PRO A 130 0.54 6.68 -0.64
C PRO A 130 0.90 5.27 -1.11
N VAL A 131 1.34 5.14 -2.37
CA VAL A 131 1.78 3.85 -2.94
C VAL A 131 3.06 3.36 -2.26
N ALA A 132 4.02 4.24 -1.99
CA ALA A 132 5.22 3.90 -1.22
C ALA A 132 4.86 3.40 0.18
N SER A 133 3.94 4.09 0.87
CA SER A 133 3.41 3.69 2.18
C SER A 133 2.78 2.30 2.11
N PHE A 134 1.88 2.06 1.16
CA PHE A 134 1.22 0.76 0.98
C PHE A 134 2.24 -0.38 0.78
N LYS A 135 3.29 -0.15 -0.01
CA LYS A 135 4.34 -1.16 -0.21
C LYS A 135 5.04 -1.55 1.08
N MET A 136 5.25 -0.59 1.98
CA MET A 136 5.83 -0.87 3.30
C MET A 136 4.84 -1.57 4.22
N LEU A 137 3.55 -1.18 4.22
CA LEU A 137 2.48 -1.91 4.92
C LEU A 137 2.44 -3.38 4.49
N LYS A 138 2.53 -3.64 3.18
CA LYS A 138 2.57 -5.02 2.65
C LYS A 138 3.79 -5.82 3.14
N ARG A 139 4.85 -5.17 3.60
CA ARG A 139 6.02 -5.82 4.23
C ARG A 139 5.92 -5.91 5.76
N GLY A 140 4.73 -5.66 6.31
CA GLY A 140 4.46 -5.77 7.74
C GLY A 140 4.93 -4.57 8.57
N VAL A 141 5.41 -3.50 7.93
CA VAL A 141 5.86 -2.28 8.62
C VAL A 141 4.66 -1.51 9.15
N GLN A 142 4.71 -1.14 10.43
CA GLN A 142 3.72 -0.24 11.03
C GLN A 142 4.10 1.21 10.73
N LEU A 143 3.21 1.96 10.05
CA LEU A 143 3.47 3.32 9.65
C LEU A 143 2.82 4.35 10.58
N SER A 144 3.59 5.39 10.91
CA SER A 144 3.10 6.72 11.23
C SER A 144 3.39 7.64 10.04
N TYR A 145 2.66 8.74 9.92
CA TYR A 145 2.72 9.62 8.78
C TYR A 145 3.13 11.03 9.19
N ILE A 146 3.89 11.72 8.34
CA ILE A 146 4.24 13.13 8.48
C ILE A 146 3.92 13.87 7.19
N HIS A 147 3.22 14.99 7.31
CA HIS A 147 2.87 15.88 6.21
C HIS A 147 3.32 17.31 6.51
N PHE A 148 3.99 17.92 5.55
CA PHE A 148 4.44 19.31 5.61
C PHE A 148 3.47 20.18 4.80
N HIS A 149 3.02 21.30 5.37
CA HIS A 149 2.11 22.23 4.72
C HIS A 149 2.58 23.67 4.86
N SER A 150 2.20 24.51 3.91
CA SER A 150 2.60 25.92 3.88
C SER A 150 1.40 26.86 4.16
N ALA A 151 0.35 26.36 4.84
CA ALA A 151 -0.77 27.20 5.21
C ALA A 151 -0.30 28.39 6.09
N PRO A 152 -0.83 29.64 5.87
CA PRO A 152 -1.91 29.98 4.96
C PRO A 152 -1.45 30.33 3.51
N ALA A 153 -0.16 30.21 3.15
CA ALA A 153 0.32 30.51 1.79
C ALA A 153 -0.22 29.49 0.75
N THR A 154 -0.45 28.24 1.16
CA THR A 154 -1.20 27.24 0.39
C THR A 154 -2.54 26.96 1.07
N GLY A 155 -3.53 26.50 0.28
CA GLY A 155 -4.85 26.18 0.80
C GLY A 155 -4.87 24.96 1.74
N GLN A 156 -6.05 24.71 2.33
CA GLN A 156 -6.30 23.58 3.25
C GLN A 156 -6.44 22.25 2.51
N GLU A 157 -6.63 22.28 1.20
CA GLU A 157 -6.96 21.13 0.34
C GLU A 157 -5.91 20.02 0.42
N SER A 158 -4.62 20.39 0.48
CA SER A 158 -3.53 19.42 0.63
C SER A 158 -3.65 18.61 1.92
N ILE A 159 -3.95 19.26 3.03
CA ILE A 159 -4.13 18.62 4.34
C ILE A 159 -5.36 17.70 4.32
N ASP A 160 -6.47 18.15 3.76
CA ASP A 160 -7.72 17.39 3.72
C ASP A 160 -7.60 16.18 2.79
N ASN A 161 -6.91 16.32 1.67
CA ASN A 161 -6.61 15.20 0.77
C ASN A 161 -5.70 14.18 1.45
N VAL A 162 -4.67 14.60 2.18
CA VAL A 162 -3.79 13.71 2.96
C VAL A 162 -4.58 12.95 4.03
N LYS A 163 -5.51 13.59 4.75
CA LYS A 163 -6.37 12.91 5.72
C LYS A 163 -7.20 11.82 5.05
N LYS A 164 -7.84 12.10 3.90
CA LYS A 164 -8.61 11.11 3.12
C LYS A 164 -7.73 9.93 2.67
N ILE A 165 -6.51 10.20 2.21
CA ILE A 165 -5.55 9.18 1.82
C ILE A 165 -5.17 8.28 3.01
N ILE A 166 -4.91 8.88 4.19
CA ILE A 166 -4.61 8.13 5.41
C ILE A 166 -5.81 7.30 5.86
N ASP A 167 -7.03 7.83 5.77
CA ASP A 167 -8.24 7.07 6.05
C ASP A 167 -8.33 5.83 5.16
N ARG A 168 -8.00 5.96 3.88
CA ARG A 168 -7.94 4.82 2.96
C ARG A 168 -6.82 3.84 3.33
N LEU A 169 -5.62 4.32 3.62
CA LEU A 169 -4.50 3.47 4.05
C LEU A 169 -4.77 2.77 5.40
N SER A 170 -5.62 3.35 6.25
CA SER A 170 -5.99 2.76 7.53
C SER A 170 -6.88 1.51 7.41
N GLU A 171 -7.39 1.22 6.23
CA GLU A 171 -8.06 -0.07 5.98
C GLU A 171 -7.06 -1.23 5.97
N PHE A 172 -5.77 -0.96 5.80
CA PHE A 172 -4.68 -1.93 5.81
C PHE A 172 -3.95 -2.01 7.14
N GLN A 173 -4.04 -0.97 7.98
CA GLN A 173 -3.47 -0.95 9.35
C GLN A 173 -4.38 -0.17 10.29
N SER A 174 -4.43 -0.53 11.57
CA SER A 174 -5.28 0.14 12.56
C SER A 174 -4.77 1.53 12.99
N SER A 175 -3.49 1.84 12.82
CA SER A 175 -2.90 3.13 13.24
C SER A 175 -3.14 4.22 12.19
N LYS A 176 -3.53 5.43 12.66
CA LYS A 176 -3.75 6.63 11.84
C LYS A 176 -2.91 7.82 12.31
N LYS A 177 -1.78 7.59 12.98
CA LYS A 177 -0.99 8.69 13.54
C LYS A 177 -0.41 9.56 12.43
N LEU A 178 -0.83 10.83 12.36
CA LEU A 178 -0.40 11.83 11.41
C LEU A 178 0.18 13.04 12.17
N PHE A 179 1.38 13.43 11.80
CA PHE A 179 2.01 14.67 12.20
C PHE A 179 1.83 15.71 11.09
N LEU A 180 1.20 16.84 11.41
CA LEU A 180 1.03 17.97 10.51
C LEU A 180 2.05 19.04 10.89
N ILE A 181 2.98 19.36 10.00
CA ILE A 181 4.08 20.27 10.27
C ILE A 181 3.89 21.58 9.50
N PRO A 182 3.67 22.72 10.18
CA PRO A 182 3.67 24.03 9.54
C PRO A 182 5.07 24.35 9.04
N PHE A 183 5.24 24.48 7.72
CA PHE A 183 6.54 24.56 7.10
C PHE A 183 6.85 25.93 6.46
N LEU A 184 5.88 26.84 6.44
CA LEU A 184 6.00 28.14 5.76
C LEU A 184 7.16 29.01 6.29
N ASP A 185 7.35 29.05 7.61
CA ASP A 185 8.42 29.88 8.19
C ASP A 185 9.81 29.31 7.90
N VAL A 186 9.94 27.97 7.83
CA VAL A 186 11.15 27.31 7.34
C VAL A 186 11.46 27.70 5.89
N GLN A 187 10.44 27.69 5.05
CA GLN A 187 10.58 28.08 3.65
C GLN A 187 11.01 29.55 3.51
N LYS A 188 10.39 30.46 4.25
CA LYS A 188 10.77 31.89 4.26
C LYS A 188 12.22 32.07 4.70
N ALA A 189 12.66 31.39 5.76
CA ALA A 189 14.04 31.46 6.24
C ALA A 189 15.03 30.95 5.17
N ILE A 190 14.72 29.87 4.48
CA ILE A 190 15.54 29.34 3.39
C ILE A 190 15.57 30.31 2.20
N MET A 191 14.42 30.84 1.80
CA MET A 191 14.32 31.75 0.66
C MET A 191 15.07 33.08 0.89
N SER A 192 15.11 33.57 2.12
CA SER A 192 15.84 34.80 2.45
C SER A 192 17.36 34.61 2.55
N SER A 193 17.83 33.37 2.74
CA SER A 193 19.24 33.09 3.10
C SER A 193 20.01 32.32 2.03
N ALA A 194 19.34 31.76 1.01
CA ALA A 194 19.98 30.89 0.03
C ALA A 194 19.57 31.22 -1.41
N PRO A 195 20.46 30.94 -2.40
CA PRO A 195 20.15 31.11 -3.82
C PRO A 195 18.95 30.27 -4.25
N ASN A 196 18.05 30.87 -5.06
CA ASN A 196 16.77 30.25 -5.41
C ASN A 196 16.90 28.88 -6.06
N LYS A 197 17.92 28.59 -6.86
CA LYS A 197 18.15 27.30 -7.49
C LYS A 197 18.29 26.15 -6.50
N TYR A 198 18.63 26.41 -5.24
CA TYR A 198 18.81 25.39 -4.19
C TYR A 198 17.60 25.26 -3.26
N TRP A 199 16.58 26.10 -3.35
CA TRP A 199 15.45 26.12 -2.42
C TRP A 199 14.79 24.74 -2.26
N VAL A 200 14.43 24.07 -3.34
CA VAL A 200 13.76 22.77 -3.28
C VAL A 200 14.62 21.71 -2.56
N ILE A 201 15.93 21.73 -2.79
CA ILE A 201 16.86 20.80 -2.13
C ILE A 201 16.94 21.11 -0.63
N LEU A 202 17.06 22.37 -0.27
CA LEU A 202 17.11 22.83 1.14
C LEU A 202 15.79 22.55 1.87
N PHE A 203 14.63 22.78 1.21
CA PHE A 203 13.32 22.38 1.77
C PHE A 203 13.29 20.89 2.06
N ARG A 204 13.68 20.05 1.12
CA ARG A 204 13.71 18.60 1.28
C ARG A 204 14.66 18.18 2.39
N ARG A 205 15.84 18.79 2.50
CA ARG A 205 16.78 18.51 3.59
C ARG A 205 16.21 18.89 4.96
N ALA A 206 15.56 20.07 5.06
CA ALA A 206 14.86 20.49 6.27
C ALA A 206 13.75 19.50 6.66
N MET A 207 12.94 19.03 5.70
CA MET A 207 11.93 18.00 5.93
C MET A 207 12.55 16.71 6.44
N MET A 208 13.70 16.26 5.89
CA MET A 208 14.40 15.07 6.37
C MET A 208 14.88 15.22 7.80
N LYS A 209 15.42 16.39 8.19
CA LYS A 209 15.87 16.69 9.57
C LYS A 209 14.70 16.61 10.56
N VAL A 210 13.58 17.32 10.28
CA VAL A 210 12.37 17.28 11.11
C VAL A 210 11.82 15.86 11.20
N SER A 211 11.74 15.16 10.08
CA SER A 211 11.24 13.76 10.04
C SER A 211 12.11 12.83 10.87
N THR A 212 13.43 13.04 10.88
CA THR A 212 14.36 12.25 11.70
C THR A 212 14.12 12.45 13.20
N ILE A 213 13.90 13.70 13.64
CA ILE A 213 13.60 14.01 15.06
C ILE A 213 12.29 13.31 15.47
N ILE A 214 11.23 13.48 14.70
CA ILE A 214 9.92 12.85 14.98
C ILE A 214 10.03 11.32 14.95
N ALA A 215 10.76 10.75 13.97
CA ALA A 215 10.96 9.30 13.89
C ALA A 215 11.63 8.75 15.15
N LYS A 216 12.66 9.42 15.65
CA LYS A 216 13.34 9.05 16.90
C LYS A 216 12.37 9.10 18.09
N ASN A 217 11.56 10.16 18.21
CA ASN A 217 10.58 10.34 19.30
C ASN A 217 9.52 9.23 19.35
N ILE A 218 9.15 8.66 18.19
CA ILE A 218 8.16 7.56 18.11
C ILE A 218 8.80 6.18 18.00
N ASN A 219 10.12 6.07 18.13
CA ASN A 219 10.89 4.83 17.93
C ASN A 219 10.71 4.21 16.54
N ALA A 220 10.54 5.03 15.50
CA ALA A 220 10.58 4.57 14.11
C ALA A 220 12.05 4.39 13.68
N LYS A 221 12.32 3.29 12.99
CA LYS A 221 13.70 2.89 12.62
C LYS A 221 14.16 3.52 11.30
N VAL A 222 13.21 3.87 10.45
CA VAL A 222 13.49 4.36 9.09
C VAL A 222 12.48 5.42 8.68
N LEU A 223 12.87 6.26 7.71
CA LEU A 223 11.95 7.11 6.95
C LEU A 223 11.50 6.38 5.67
N VAL A 224 10.31 6.71 5.19
CA VAL A 224 9.79 6.23 3.90
C VAL A 224 9.39 7.41 3.05
N THR A 225 9.84 7.44 1.78
CA THR A 225 9.50 8.48 0.81
C THR A 225 8.99 7.88 -0.49
N GLY A 226 8.17 8.64 -1.23
CA GLY A 226 7.65 8.28 -2.54
C GLY A 226 8.55 8.69 -3.71
N GLU A 227 9.84 8.93 -3.47
CA GLU A 227 10.77 9.38 -4.51
C GLU A 227 11.02 8.33 -5.60
N ASN A 228 11.17 8.81 -6.84
CA ASN A 228 11.49 8.02 -8.02
C ASN A 228 12.59 8.74 -8.83
N VAL A 229 13.59 7.99 -9.32
CA VAL A 229 14.72 8.59 -10.04
C VAL A 229 14.26 9.27 -11.32
N GLY A 230 14.66 10.55 -11.48
CA GLY A 230 14.45 11.32 -12.71
C GLY A 230 13.02 11.82 -12.94
N GLN A 231 12.11 11.66 -12.00
CA GLN A 231 10.73 12.12 -12.17
C GLN A 231 10.61 13.64 -12.09
N VAL A 232 11.37 14.28 -11.20
CA VAL A 232 11.47 15.75 -11.05
C VAL A 232 12.91 16.17 -10.74
N ALA A 233 13.22 17.45 -10.85
CA ALA A 233 14.57 17.99 -10.67
C ALA A 233 15.23 17.63 -9.33
N SER A 234 14.46 17.52 -8.24
CA SER A 234 14.97 17.10 -6.92
C SER A 234 15.25 15.60 -6.81
N GLN A 235 14.85 14.80 -7.78
CA GLN A 235 14.94 13.33 -7.76
C GLN A 235 16.03 12.79 -8.73
N THR A 236 17.02 13.59 -9.07
CA THR A 236 18.26 13.09 -9.68
C THR A 236 19.10 12.35 -8.64
N LEU A 237 19.97 11.44 -9.06
CA LEU A 237 20.84 10.70 -8.13
C LEU A 237 21.70 11.65 -7.28
N SER A 238 22.24 12.73 -7.88
CA SER A 238 23.01 13.75 -7.16
C SER A 238 22.18 14.42 -6.07
N ASN A 239 20.95 14.81 -6.39
CA ASN A 239 20.08 15.50 -5.44
C ASN A 239 19.54 14.54 -4.37
N ILE A 240 19.20 13.29 -4.73
CA ILE A 240 18.83 12.26 -3.77
C ILE A 240 19.97 11.99 -2.77
N HIS A 241 21.23 11.92 -3.23
CA HIS A 241 22.40 11.79 -2.36
C HIS A 241 22.48 12.95 -1.37
N VAL A 242 22.44 14.19 -1.87
CA VAL A 242 22.50 15.41 -1.05
C VAL A 242 21.34 15.50 -0.06
N ILE A 243 20.12 15.16 -0.47
CA ILE A 243 18.93 15.17 0.40
C ILE A 243 19.04 14.09 1.47
N SER A 244 19.51 12.88 1.12
CA SER A 244 19.64 11.77 2.05
C SER A 244 20.64 12.01 3.17
N ASP A 245 21.70 12.77 2.93
CA ASP A 245 22.70 13.17 3.94
C ASP A 245 22.10 13.93 5.14
N ALA A 246 20.92 14.54 4.95
CA ALA A 246 20.24 15.27 6.02
C ALA A 246 19.48 14.38 7.02
N ALA A 247 19.39 13.08 6.78
CA ALA A 247 18.72 12.13 7.68
C ALA A 247 19.76 11.25 8.38
N ASP A 248 19.70 11.17 9.72
CA ASP A 248 20.58 10.31 10.53
C ASP A 248 20.11 8.84 10.58
N ILE A 249 18.95 8.55 9.98
CA ILE A 249 18.37 7.19 9.92
C ILE A 249 18.13 6.80 8.47
N PRO A 250 18.10 5.49 8.14
CA PRO A 250 17.90 5.04 6.78
C PRO A 250 16.59 5.57 6.16
N THR A 251 16.65 5.94 4.88
CA THR A 251 15.49 6.36 4.10
C THR A 251 15.17 5.31 3.05
N LEU A 252 14.00 4.67 3.15
CA LEU A 252 13.50 3.68 2.20
C LEU A 252 12.74 4.38 1.08
N ARG A 253 13.00 3.96 -0.15
CA ARG A 253 12.38 4.48 -1.38
C ARG A 253 11.75 3.35 -2.19
N PRO A 254 10.56 2.85 -1.77
CA PRO A 254 9.97 1.66 -2.37
C PRO A 254 9.63 1.79 -3.86
N LEU A 255 9.65 3.01 -4.41
CA LEU A 255 9.27 3.32 -5.79
C LEU A 255 10.45 3.79 -6.65
N ILE A 256 11.68 3.71 -6.17
CA ILE A 256 12.84 4.38 -6.76
C ILE A 256 13.07 4.07 -8.25
N GLY A 257 12.71 2.89 -8.72
CA GLY A 257 12.86 2.45 -10.11
C GLY A 257 11.55 2.05 -10.80
N TYR A 258 10.39 2.49 -10.26
CA TYR A 258 9.08 2.13 -10.83
C TYR A 258 8.70 3.05 -11.99
N ASN A 259 8.02 2.51 -13.01
CA ASN A 259 7.39 3.31 -14.03
C ASN A 259 6.14 4.02 -13.47
N LYS A 260 5.86 5.24 -13.95
CA LYS A 260 4.70 6.01 -13.49
C LYS A 260 3.37 5.27 -13.68
N LYS A 261 3.24 4.50 -14.78
CA LYS A 261 2.06 3.68 -15.05
C LYS A 261 1.81 2.61 -13.98
N ASP A 262 2.87 1.96 -13.50
CA ASP A 262 2.75 0.92 -12.47
C ASP A 262 2.32 1.51 -11.13
N ILE A 263 2.81 2.72 -10.82
CA ILE A 263 2.43 3.46 -9.62
C ILE A 263 0.96 3.88 -9.69
N ILE A 264 0.49 4.38 -10.84
CA ILE A 264 -0.92 4.75 -11.08
C ILE A 264 -1.82 3.54 -10.94
N ASN A 265 -1.48 2.40 -11.55
CA ASN A 265 -2.25 1.17 -11.45
C ASN A 265 -2.40 0.72 -10.00
N LEU A 266 -1.31 0.76 -9.22
CA LEU A 266 -1.36 0.40 -7.81
C LEU A 266 -2.13 1.41 -6.98
N ALA A 267 -2.01 2.72 -7.26
CA ALA A 267 -2.80 3.77 -6.60
C ALA A 267 -4.31 3.56 -6.82
N THR A 268 -4.70 3.17 -8.03
CA THR A 268 -6.09 2.83 -8.39
C THR A 268 -6.54 1.57 -7.64
N GLU A 269 -5.72 0.52 -7.63
CA GLU A 269 -6.02 -0.74 -6.93
C GLU A 269 -6.25 -0.53 -5.43
N ILE A 270 -5.42 0.28 -4.78
CA ILE A 270 -5.54 0.56 -3.35
C ILE A 270 -6.54 1.69 -3.04
N GLY A 271 -7.13 2.32 -4.04
CA GLY A 271 -8.17 3.33 -3.91
C GLY A 271 -7.69 4.71 -3.41
N THR A 272 -6.43 5.08 -3.67
CA THR A 272 -5.88 6.41 -3.35
C THR A 272 -5.82 7.35 -4.55
N TYR A 273 -5.94 6.81 -5.76
CA TYR A 273 -5.76 7.57 -7.01
C TYR A 273 -6.70 8.75 -7.14
N GLU A 274 -8.01 8.53 -6.97
CA GLU A 274 -9.04 9.57 -7.13
C GLU A 274 -8.83 10.77 -6.20
N THR A 275 -8.36 10.53 -4.97
CA THR A 275 -8.02 11.62 -4.05
C THR A 275 -6.73 12.32 -4.47
N SER A 276 -5.75 11.56 -4.98
CA SER A 276 -4.43 12.11 -5.33
C SER A 276 -4.42 12.96 -6.60
N ILE A 277 -5.43 12.87 -7.44
CA ILE A 277 -5.58 13.71 -8.66
C ILE A 277 -6.44 14.97 -8.44
N LEU A 278 -7.03 15.12 -7.26
CA LEU A 278 -7.77 16.35 -6.93
C LEU A 278 -6.82 17.55 -6.97
N PRO A 279 -7.28 18.73 -7.43
CA PRO A 279 -6.48 19.93 -7.40
C PRO A 279 -6.01 20.30 -5.98
N TYR A 280 -4.76 20.60 -5.82
CA TYR A 280 -4.16 21.11 -4.57
C TYR A 280 -2.86 21.83 -4.84
N GLU A 281 -2.45 22.68 -3.91
CA GLU A 281 -1.14 23.32 -3.92
C GLU A 281 -0.18 22.55 -3.00
N ASP A 282 0.88 21.98 -3.61
CA ASP A 282 1.93 21.29 -2.85
C ASP A 282 2.90 22.29 -2.23
N CYS A 283 3.28 22.08 -0.98
CA CYS A 283 4.17 22.97 -0.25
C CYS A 283 5.54 23.15 -0.95
N CYS A 284 6.09 22.11 -1.59
CA CYS A 284 7.32 22.21 -2.35
C CYS A 284 7.10 22.82 -3.72
N GLY A 285 5.97 22.53 -4.37
CA GLY A 285 5.65 22.97 -5.73
C GLY A 285 5.37 24.46 -5.84
N PHE A 286 4.79 25.04 -4.79
CA PHE A 286 4.43 26.46 -4.78
C PHE A 286 5.63 27.41 -4.92
N PHE A 287 6.79 27.04 -4.38
CA PHE A 287 8.02 27.86 -4.37
C PHE A 287 9.12 27.32 -5.30
N VAL A 288 8.77 26.56 -6.35
CA VAL A 288 9.75 26.02 -7.30
C VAL A 288 10.32 27.13 -8.18
N PRO A 289 11.65 27.30 -8.24
CA PRO A 289 12.28 28.27 -9.14
C PRO A 289 12.17 27.82 -10.61
N LYS A 290 12.30 28.76 -11.55
CA LYS A 290 12.29 28.47 -12.99
C LYS A 290 13.39 27.50 -13.42
N HIS A 291 14.54 27.52 -12.76
CA HIS A 291 15.72 26.69 -13.05
C HIS A 291 16.25 26.03 -11.76
N PRO A 292 15.62 24.96 -11.29
CA PRO A 292 16.09 24.24 -10.09
C PRO A 292 17.39 23.49 -10.39
N GLU A 293 18.27 23.40 -9.40
CA GLU A 293 19.52 22.65 -9.50
C GLU A 293 19.26 21.14 -9.62
N THR A 294 19.92 20.49 -10.58
CA THR A 294 19.79 19.05 -10.82
C THR A 294 21.04 18.25 -10.47
N LYS A 295 22.15 18.93 -10.20
CA LYS A 295 23.45 18.34 -9.85
C LYS A 295 24.07 19.05 -8.64
N ALA A 296 23.31 19.13 -7.55
CA ALA A 296 23.77 19.78 -6.34
C ALA A 296 25.00 19.09 -5.75
N LYS A 297 25.92 19.89 -5.21
CA LYS A 297 27.10 19.41 -4.47
C LYS A 297 26.84 19.55 -2.97
N LEU A 298 27.19 18.52 -2.23
CA LEU A 298 26.87 18.43 -0.78
C LEU A 298 27.54 19.54 0.03
N ASP A 299 28.80 19.87 -0.26
CA ASP A 299 29.57 20.94 0.38
C ASP A 299 28.88 22.30 0.21
N ILE A 300 28.46 22.63 -1.02
CA ILE A 300 27.78 23.89 -1.31
C ILE A 300 26.43 23.97 -0.58
N ILE A 301 25.67 22.90 -0.54
CA ILE A 301 24.38 22.87 0.15
C ILE A 301 24.56 22.99 1.66
N LYS A 302 25.55 22.31 2.24
CA LYS A 302 25.89 22.45 3.66
C LYS A 302 26.35 23.87 4.03
N ASP A 303 27.07 24.54 3.15
CA ASP A 303 27.46 25.93 3.35
C ASP A 303 26.23 26.88 3.30
N CYS A 304 25.30 26.66 2.39
CA CYS A 304 24.03 27.39 2.42
C CYS A 304 23.25 27.17 3.73
N GLU A 305 23.23 25.94 4.26
CA GLU A 305 22.52 25.60 5.51
C GLU A 305 23.10 26.35 6.73
N LYS A 306 24.41 26.64 6.79
CA LYS A 306 25.03 27.39 7.91
C LYS A 306 24.44 28.77 8.14
N ASN A 307 23.92 29.38 7.07
CA ASN A 307 23.33 30.72 7.09
C ASN A 307 21.83 30.71 7.41
N ILE A 308 21.22 29.52 7.58
CA ILE A 308 19.80 29.36 7.83
C ILE A 308 19.59 29.09 9.33
N ASN A 309 19.05 30.09 10.01
CA ASN A 309 18.78 29.97 11.46
C ASN A 309 17.37 29.38 11.68
N ILE A 310 17.27 28.05 11.88
CA ILE A 310 16.01 27.34 12.16
C ILE A 310 16.22 26.41 13.35
N ASP A 311 15.35 26.52 14.33
CA ASP A 311 15.23 25.51 15.41
C ASP A 311 14.24 24.41 14.97
N PHE A 312 14.79 23.30 14.49
CA PHE A 312 13.99 22.16 14.07
C PHE A 312 13.28 21.42 15.22
N ASN A 313 13.79 21.54 16.47
CA ASN A 313 13.15 20.90 17.62
C ASN A 313 11.80 21.56 17.91
N ARG A 314 11.76 22.91 17.85
CA ARG A 314 10.52 23.67 18.05
C ARG A 314 9.40 23.30 17.06
N LEU A 315 9.74 22.77 15.90
CA LEU A 315 8.73 22.31 14.92
C LEU A 315 8.17 20.92 15.26
N CYS A 316 8.77 20.24 16.21
CA CYS A 316 8.44 18.86 16.56
C CYS A 316 7.66 18.76 17.89
N ASP A 317 7.52 19.88 18.60
CA ASP A 317 6.71 20.01 19.82
C ASP A 317 5.22 20.24 19.46
#